data_01847ae8c6cee3c395ed7da110cc3472
#
_entry.id   01847ae8c6cee3c395ed7da110cc3472
#
_cell.length_a   1.000
_cell.length_b   1.000
_cell.length_c   1.000
_cell.angle_alpha   90.00
_cell.angle_beta   90.00
_cell.angle_gamma   90.00
#
_symmetry.space_group_name_H-M   'P 1'
#
loop_
_entity.id
_entity.type
_entity.pdbx_description
1 polymer ?
#
loop_
_entity_poly.entity_id
_entity_poly.type
_entity_poly.pdbx_seq_one_letter_code
_entity_poly.pdbx_strand_id
1 'polypeptide(L)'
;DFRDQGFLAETLVNFISLLGWSPADDRELFTLAELVEEFSFESVNKSGAVFDREKLNWMNQQYIQNLDQQDLVRRVAPFVAKTAYSGQDTELLEKAVKILQPRLVTLAETAKRLALFFDEDPQVTDPEVLSLLKEESSKQVLAEFIKQLQTMESLNEENLGSVVKNVQTATNIKGKNLW
;
A
#
# COMPACT_ATOMS: atom_id res chain seq x y z
N ASP A 1 3.28 -17.23 9.97
CA ASP A 1 1.81 -17.18 10.03
C ASP A 1 1.29 -15.87 9.41
N PHE A 2 -0.02 -15.64 9.38
CA PHE A 2 -0.60 -14.42 8.82
C PHE A 2 -0.22 -13.15 9.60
N ARG A 3 -0.06 -13.25 10.90
CA ARG A 3 0.39 -12.16 11.76
C ARG A 3 1.80 -11.70 11.36
N ASP A 4 2.72 -12.63 11.15
CA ASP A 4 4.10 -12.31 10.77
C ASP A 4 4.18 -11.73 9.35
N GLN A 5 3.21 -12.06 8.51
CA GLN A 5 3.04 -11.45 7.19
C GLN A 5 2.39 -10.06 7.25
N GLY A 6 1.89 -9.63 8.40
CA GLY A 6 1.29 -8.32 8.60
C GLY A 6 -0.18 -8.22 8.19
N PHE A 7 -0.92 -9.34 8.20
CA PHE A 7 -2.36 -9.32 8.07
C PHE A 7 -3.02 -8.87 9.37
N LEU A 8 -4.06 -8.05 9.25
CA LEU A 8 -4.87 -7.60 10.37
C LEU A 8 -5.80 -8.72 10.85
N ALA A 9 -5.98 -8.83 12.15
CA ALA A 9 -6.87 -9.84 12.73
C ALA A 9 -8.33 -9.65 12.27
N GLU A 10 -8.79 -8.41 12.22
CA GLU A 10 -10.12 -8.04 11.74
C GLU A 10 -10.35 -8.42 10.27
N THR A 11 -9.32 -8.29 9.42
CA THR A 11 -9.38 -8.77 8.03
C THR A 11 -9.59 -10.28 7.98
N LEU A 12 -8.83 -11.04 8.77
CA LEU A 12 -8.93 -12.49 8.80
C LEU A 12 -10.31 -12.94 9.29
N VAL A 13 -10.86 -12.30 10.33
CA VAL A 13 -12.20 -12.60 10.83
C VAL A 13 -13.24 -12.36 9.75
N ASN A 14 -13.22 -11.19 9.09
CA ASN A 14 -14.15 -10.88 8.01
C ASN A 14 -14.01 -11.86 6.84
N PHE A 15 -12.77 -12.10 6.37
CA PHE A 15 -12.51 -13.02 5.26
C PHE A 15 -13.03 -14.44 5.55
N ILE A 16 -12.73 -14.98 6.74
CA ILE A 16 -13.18 -16.34 7.15
C ILE A 16 -14.72 -16.40 7.24
N SER A 17 -15.35 -15.35 7.75
CA SER A 17 -16.82 -15.29 7.81
C SER A 17 -17.42 -15.41 6.40
N LEU A 18 -16.89 -14.69 5.42
CA LEU A 18 -17.37 -14.72 4.04
C LEU A 18 -17.03 -16.02 3.28
N LEU A 19 -16.15 -16.89 3.79
CA LEU A 19 -15.90 -18.18 3.16
C LEU A 19 -17.13 -19.09 3.21
N GLY A 20 -17.97 -18.96 4.23
CA GLY A 20 -19.14 -19.80 4.38
C GLY A 20 -20.46 -19.06 4.50
N TRP A 21 -20.44 -17.79 4.84
CA TRP A 21 -21.60 -16.95 5.03
C TRP A 21 -21.74 -15.93 3.88
N SER A 22 -22.97 -15.69 3.45
CA SER A 22 -23.30 -14.68 2.42
C SER A 22 -24.16 -13.60 3.05
N PRO A 23 -23.70 -12.32 3.09
CA PRO A 23 -24.54 -11.20 3.54
C PRO A 23 -25.70 -10.97 2.57
N ALA A 24 -26.73 -10.26 3.05
CA ALA A 24 -27.92 -9.99 2.25
C ALA A 24 -27.73 -8.92 1.16
N ASP A 25 -26.67 -8.11 1.28
CA ASP A 25 -26.45 -6.91 0.45
C ASP A 25 -25.13 -6.94 -0.37
N ASP A 26 -24.55 -8.10 -0.57
CA ASP A 26 -23.31 -8.34 -1.33
C ASP A 26 -22.08 -7.53 -0.84
N ARG A 27 -22.12 -6.93 0.35
CA ARG A 27 -20.95 -6.28 0.97
C ARG A 27 -19.86 -7.30 1.26
N GLU A 28 -18.62 -6.85 1.19
CA GLU A 28 -17.46 -7.70 1.47
C GLU A 28 -16.62 -7.20 2.66
N LEU A 29 -16.84 -5.96 3.10
CA LEU A 29 -16.10 -5.36 4.22
C LEU A 29 -17.06 -5.07 5.37
N PHE A 30 -16.76 -5.63 6.53
CA PHE A 30 -17.54 -5.53 7.75
C PHE A 30 -16.64 -5.24 8.93
N THR A 31 -17.03 -4.32 9.79
CA THR A 31 -16.46 -4.23 11.13
C THR A 31 -16.83 -5.48 11.94
N LEU A 32 -16.09 -5.75 13.01
CA LEU A 32 -16.42 -6.87 13.90
C LEU A 32 -17.83 -6.69 14.50
N ALA A 33 -18.24 -5.45 14.81
CA ALA A 33 -19.57 -5.17 15.34
C ALA A 33 -20.68 -5.53 14.32
N GLU A 34 -20.51 -5.12 13.06
CA GLU A 34 -21.44 -5.47 11.99
C GLU A 34 -21.49 -6.99 11.75
N LEU A 35 -20.34 -7.67 11.79
CA LEU A 35 -20.32 -9.14 11.67
C LEU A 35 -21.09 -9.81 12.82
N VAL A 36 -20.96 -9.32 14.04
CA VAL A 36 -21.70 -9.87 15.20
C VAL A 36 -23.20 -9.63 15.05
N GLU A 37 -23.61 -8.51 14.47
CA GLU A 37 -25.03 -8.17 14.28
C GLU A 37 -25.67 -8.91 13.10
N GLU A 38 -24.95 -9.04 11.99
CA GLU A 38 -25.52 -9.53 10.73
C GLU A 38 -25.25 -11.03 10.47
N PHE A 39 -24.22 -11.61 11.09
CA PHE A 39 -23.88 -13.02 10.88
C PHE A 39 -24.97 -13.94 11.40
N SER A 40 -25.41 -14.85 10.55
CA SER A 40 -26.45 -15.83 10.88
C SER A 40 -26.02 -17.22 10.36
N PHE A 41 -26.20 -18.23 11.20
CA PHE A 41 -25.92 -19.62 10.84
C PHE A 41 -26.86 -20.16 9.75
N GLU A 42 -28.06 -19.60 9.64
CA GLU A 42 -29.03 -19.96 8.62
C GLU A 42 -28.56 -19.59 7.21
N SER A 43 -27.74 -18.53 7.10
CA SER A 43 -27.15 -18.07 5.86
C SER A 43 -25.78 -18.68 5.53
N VAL A 44 -25.35 -19.69 6.31
CA VAL A 44 -24.08 -20.38 6.04
C VAL A 44 -24.27 -21.45 4.98
N ASN A 45 -23.49 -21.32 3.89
CA ASN A 45 -23.48 -22.28 2.79
C ASN A 45 -22.79 -23.59 3.22
N LYS A 46 -23.37 -24.72 2.81
CA LYS A 46 -22.79 -26.06 3.07
C LYS A 46 -21.77 -26.49 1.99
N SER A 47 -21.53 -25.67 0.98
CA SER A 47 -20.55 -25.92 -0.07
C SER A 47 -19.12 -25.67 0.44
N GLY A 48 -18.15 -26.40 -0.13
CA GLY A 48 -16.74 -26.17 0.21
C GLY A 48 -16.31 -24.75 -0.18
N ALA A 49 -15.64 -24.06 0.74
CA ALA A 49 -15.08 -22.73 0.50
C ALA A 49 -13.73 -22.82 -0.20
N VAL A 50 -13.46 -21.94 -1.14
CA VAL A 50 -12.17 -21.81 -1.79
C VAL A 50 -11.41 -20.65 -1.15
N PHE A 51 -10.20 -20.91 -0.69
CA PHE A 51 -9.33 -19.87 -0.15
C PHE A 51 -8.77 -19.02 -1.29
N ASP A 52 -9.21 -17.77 -1.37
CA ASP A 52 -8.73 -16.78 -2.35
C ASP A 52 -7.74 -15.82 -1.69
N ARG A 53 -6.46 -15.96 -2.03
CA ARG A 53 -5.39 -15.13 -1.50
C ARG A 53 -5.45 -13.70 -2.03
N GLU A 54 -5.87 -13.48 -3.26
CA GLU A 54 -5.97 -12.15 -3.86
C GLU A 54 -7.07 -11.36 -3.18
N LYS A 55 -8.22 -11.99 -2.95
CA LYS A 55 -9.31 -11.39 -2.18
C LYS A 55 -8.87 -11.03 -0.77
N LEU A 56 -8.16 -11.92 -0.06
CA LEU A 56 -7.63 -11.63 1.27
C LEU A 56 -6.66 -10.44 1.26
N ASN A 57 -5.77 -10.37 0.29
CA ASN A 57 -4.84 -9.26 0.11
C ASN A 57 -5.58 -7.95 -0.11
N TRP A 58 -6.55 -7.93 -1.01
CA TRP A 58 -7.39 -6.76 -1.27
C TRP A 58 -8.13 -6.30 -0.02
N MET A 59 -8.78 -7.21 0.68
CA MET A 59 -9.48 -6.89 1.93
C MET A 59 -8.52 -6.28 2.95
N ASN A 60 -7.34 -6.88 3.14
CA ASN A 60 -6.36 -6.38 4.09
C ASN A 60 -5.87 -4.97 3.74
N GLN A 61 -5.65 -4.70 2.46
CA GLN A 61 -5.33 -3.35 1.98
C GLN A 61 -6.44 -2.36 2.33
N GLN A 62 -7.71 -2.71 2.10
CA GLN A 62 -8.85 -1.84 2.44
C GLN A 62 -8.89 -1.53 3.95
N TYR A 63 -8.70 -2.53 4.80
CA TYR A 63 -8.64 -2.31 6.26
C TYR A 63 -7.47 -1.43 6.67
N ILE A 64 -6.27 -1.65 6.10
CA ILE A 64 -5.09 -0.82 6.38
C ILE A 64 -5.34 0.64 5.96
N GLN A 65 -5.93 0.88 4.80
CA GLN A 65 -6.25 2.22 4.30
C GLN A 65 -7.21 2.98 5.22
N ASN A 66 -8.09 2.28 5.92
CA ASN A 66 -9.08 2.85 6.83
C ASN A 66 -8.61 3.00 8.28
N LEU A 67 -7.39 2.53 8.62
CA LEU A 67 -6.82 2.78 9.95
C LEU A 67 -6.52 4.27 10.14
N ASP A 68 -6.76 4.77 11.36
CA ASP A 68 -6.20 6.06 11.73
C ASP A 68 -4.66 6.00 11.80
N GLN A 69 -4.02 7.15 11.65
CA GLN A 69 -2.56 7.21 11.55
C GLN A 69 -1.85 6.68 12.81
N GLN A 70 -2.37 6.96 14.00
CA GLN A 70 -1.75 6.53 15.25
C GLN A 70 -1.85 5.02 15.40
N ASP A 71 -2.99 4.43 15.06
CA ASP A 71 -3.18 2.99 15.09
C ASP A 71 -2.30 2.29 14.05
N LEU A 72 -2.19 2.84 12.84
CA LEU A 72 -1.30 2.32 11.81
C LEU A 72 0.16 2.32 12.29
N VAL A 73 0.67 3.45 12.79
CA VAL A 73 2.05 3.56 13.30
C VAL A 73 2.31 2.55 14.41
N ARG A 74 1.39 2.41 15.36
CA ARG A 74 1.48 1.42 16.43
C ARG A 74 1.57 -0.01 15.90
N ARG A 75 0.76 -0.34 14.87
CA ARG A 75 0.70 -1.70 14.30
C ARG A 75 1.89 -2.03 13.41
N VAL A 76 2.51 -1.07 12.73
CA VAL A 76 3.73 -1.29 11.95
C VAL A 76 5.00 -1.32 12.81
N ALA A 77 4.98 -0.74 14.00
CA ALA A 77 6.14 -0.64 14.89
C ALA A 77 6.89 -1.97 15.11
N PRO A 78 6.24 -3.13 15.33
CA PRO A 78 6.93 -4.41 15.48
C PRO A 78 7.71 -4.88 14.23
N PHE A 79 7.30 -4.44 13.05
CA PHE A 79 7.99 -4.74 11.79
C PHE A 79 9.17 -3.81 11.59
N VAL A 80 8.99 -2.51 11.89
CA VAL A 80 10.05 -1.50 11.81
C VAL A 80 11.16 -1.77 12.82
N ALA A 81 10.82 -2.21 14.04
CA ALA A 81 11.79 -2.53 15.10
C ALA A 81 12.82 -3.60 14.71
N LYS A 82 12.52 -4.40 13.68
CA LYS A 82 13.41 -5.44 13.13
C LYS A 82 14.32 -4.94 12.00
N THR A 83 14.26 -3.66 11.66
CA THR A 83 15.01 -3.05 10.55
C THR A 83 16.06 -2.07 11.06
N ALA A 84 16.94 -1.63 10.16
CA ALA A 84 17.89 -0.55 10.43
C ALA A 84 17.21 0.80 10.72
N TYR A 85 15.91 0.92 10.44
CA TYR A 85 15.15 2.17 10.59
C TYR A 85 14.51 2.34 11.97
N SER A 86 14.71 1.39 12.89
CA SER A 86 14.15 1.43 14.25
C SER A 86 14.62 2.63 15.11
N GLY A 87 15.75 3.24 14.74
CA GLY A 87 16.32 4.42 15.40
C GLY A 87 16.10 5.74 14.66
N GLN A 88 15.30 5.75 13.60
CA GLN A 88 15.03 6.97 12.84
C GLN A 88 14.13 7.94 13.61
N ASP A 89 14.17 9.21 13.21
CA ASP A 89 13.31 10.25 13.77
C ASP A 89 11.83 9.84 13.69
N THR A 90 11.13 9.93 14.81
CA THR A 90 9.75 9.45 14.93
C THR A 90 8.81 10.20 14.00
N GLU A 91 8.97 11.53 13.88
CA GLU A 91 8.10 12.35 13.02
C GLU A 91 8.28 12.00 11.55
N LEU A 92 9.53 11.79 11.12
CA LEU A 92 9.83 11.37 9.74
C LEU A 92 9.30 9.97 9.46
N LEU A 93 9.41 9.05 10.43
CA LEU A 93 8.88 7.70 10.32
C LEU A 93 7.36 7.71 10.17
N GLU A 94 6.65 8.49 10.99
CA GLU A 94 5.20 8.64 10.92
C GLU A 94 4.75 9.22 9.57
N LYS A 95 5.46 10.22 9.05
CA LYS A 95 5.21 10.79 7.72
C LYS A 95 5.41 9.74 6.62
N ALA A 96 6.50 8.98 6.68
CA ALA A 96 6.78 7.92 5.70
C ALA A 96 5.68 6.84 5.73
N VAL A 97 5.28 6.39 6.92
CA VAL A 97 4.20 5.40 7.10
C VAL A 97 2.88 5.92 6.54
N LYS A 98 2.54 7.19 6.77
CA LYS A 98 1.34 7.83 6.21
C LYS A 98 1.34 7.84 4.68
N ILE A 99 2.49 8.17 4.07
CA ILE A 99 2.63 8.18 2.60
C ILE A 99 2.47 6.76 2.04
N LEU A 100 2.96 5.75 2.76
CA LEU A 100 2.88 4.35 2.35
C LEU A 100 1.48 3.74 2.52
N GLN A 101 0.68 4.20 3.49
CA GLN A 101 -0.60 3.62 3.88
C GLN A 101 -1.51 3.23 2.70
N PRO A 102 -1.77 4.08 1.69
CA PRO A 102 -2.66 3.74 0.58
C PRO A 102 -2.18 2.57 -0.29
N ARG A 103 -0.90 2.21 -0.18
CA ARG A 103 -0.24 1.21 -1.02
C ARG A 103 0.17 -0.05 -0.26
N LEU A 104 -0.08 -0.12 1.05
CA LEU A 104 0.24 -1.29 1.86
C LEU A 104 -0.82 -2.36 1.69
N VAL A 105 -0.42 -3.52 1.21
CA VAL A 105 -1.24 -4.73 1.22
C VAL A 105 -1.13 -5.43 2.56
N THR A 106 0.06 -5.42 3.17
CA THR A 106 0.31 -5.94 4.51
C THR A 106 1.17 -4.98 5.33
N LEU A 107 1.05 -5.02 6.66
CA LEU A 107 1.85 -4.17 7.54
C LEU A 107 3.36 -4.48 7.43
N ALA A 108 3.73 -5.73 7.13
CA ALA A 108 5.13 -6.15 7.00
C ALA A 108 5.84 -5.49 5.80
N GLU A 109 5.09 -5.08 4.77
CA GLU A 109 5.67 -4.37 3.61
C GLU A 109 6.29 -3.03 3.99
N THR A 110 5.81 -2.39 5.07
CA THR A 110 6.37 -1.13 5.57
C THR A 110 7.87 -1.24 5.75
N ALA A 111 8.36 -2.35 6.33
CA ALA A 111 9.77 -2.57 6.59
C ALA A 111 10.67 -2.45 5.34
N LYS A 112 10.19 -2.95 4.19
CA LYS A 112 10.93 -2.86 2.92
C LYS A 112 10.78 -1.49 2.26
N ARG A 113 9.58 -0.90 2.35
CA ARG A 113 9.27 0.35 1.65
C ARG A 113 9.90 1.58 2.32
N LEU A 114 10.27 1.48 3.60
CA LEU A 114 11.00 2.54 4.31
C LEU A 114 12.37 2.85 3.69
N ALA A 115 13.00 1.91 2.99
CA ALA A 115 14.22 2.14 2.22
C ALA A 115 14.10 3.35 1.28
N LEU A 116 12.91 3.58 0.69
CA LEU A 116 12.65 4.72 -0.21
C LEU A 116 12.80 6.09 0.47
N PHE A 117 12.74 6.15 1.80
CA PHE A 117 12.77 7.38 2.58
C PHE A 117 14.06 7.57 3.36
N PHE A 118 14.77 6.50 3.68
CA PHE A 118 15.89 6.52 4.63
C PHE A 118 17.21 6.02 4.05
N ASP A 119 17.19 5.29 2.93
CA ASP A 119 18.42 4.87 2.28
C ASP A 119 18.91 5.96 1.32
N GLU A 120 20.22 6.21 1.29
CA GLU A 120 20.84 7.14 0.34
C GLU A 120 20.73 6.65 -1.11
N ASP A 121 20.77 5.34 -1.31
CA ASP A 121 20.66 4.68 -2.62
C ASP A 121 19.68 3.49 -2.55
N PRO A 122 18.36 3.77 -2.54
CA PRO A 122 17.36 2.72 -2.45
C PRO A 122 17.36 1.85 -3.71
N GLN A 123 17.60 0.55 -3.51
CA GLN A 123 17.71 -0.40 -4.61
C GLN A 123 16.34 -0.87 -5.11
N VAL A 124 16.14 -0.77 -6.42
CA VAL A 124 14.99 -1.37 -7.09
C VAL A 124 15.27 -2.86 -7.30
N THR A 125 14.49 -3.72 -6.64
CA THR A 125 14.66 -5.18 -6.71
C THR A 125 13.53 -5.90 -7.45
N ASP A 126 12.45 -5.21 -7.76
CA ASP A 126 11.30 -5.75 -8.49
C ASP A 126 11.65 -5.96 -9.96
N PRO A 127 11.56 -7.20 -10.49
CA PRO A 127 11.93 -7.51 -11.88
C PRO A 127 11.07 -6.78 -12.92
N GLU A 128 9.78 -6.53 -12.62
CA GLU A 128 8.88 -5.79 -13.53
C GLU A 128 9.29 -4.33 -13.60
N VAL A 129 9.57 -3.72 -12.44
CA VAL A 129 10.07 -2.33 -12.38
C VAL A 129 11.42 -2.21 -13.07
N LEU A 130 12.35 -3.16 -12.86
CA LEU A 130 13.64 -3.17 -13.54
C LEU A 130 13.50 -3.29 -15.07
N SER A 131 12.52 -4.06 -15.53
CA SER A 131 12.21 -4.14 -16.97
C SER A 131 11.69 -2.82 -17.51
N LEU A 132 10.74 -2.21 -16.78
CA LEU A 132 10.17 -0.91 -17.16
C LEU A 132 11.23 0.20 -17.21
N LEU A 133 12.15 0.23 -16.26
CA LEU A 133 13.24 1.23 -16.23
C LEU A 133 14.24 1.10 -17.41
N LYS A 134 14.27 -0.04 -18.10
CA LYS A 134 15.09 -0.24 -19.29
C LYS A 134 14.46 0.33 -20.56
N GLU A 135 13.16 0.58 -20.54
CA GLU A 135 12.45 1.14 -21.70
C GLU A 135 12.92 2.57 -22.00
N GLU A 136 13.01 2.90 -23.27
CA GLU A 136 13.42 4.25 -23.70
C GLU A 136 12.44 5.32 -23.25
N SER A 137 11.13 5.00 -23.24
CA SER A 137 10.08 5.85 -22.72
C SER A 137 10.31 6.23 -21.24
N SER A 138 10.64 5.25 -20.41
CA SER A 138 10.94 5.46 -18.98
C SER A 138 12.17 6.34 -18.78
N LYS A 139 13.23 6.10 -19.55
CA LYS A 139 14.45 6.93 -19.49
C LYS A 139 14.18 8.38 -19.87
N GLN A 140 13.37 8.62 -20.90
CA GLN A 140 12.99 9.96 -21.32
C GLN A 140 12.18 10.67 -20.24
N VAL A 141 11.19 9.99 -19.64
CA VAL A 141 10.37 10.53 -18.53
C VAL A 141 11.25 10.87 -17.34
N LEU A 142 12.12 9.95 -16.90
CA LEU A 142 13.00 10.17 -15.76
C LEU A 142 14.01 11.31 -16.01
N ALA A 143 14.61 11.35 -17.19
CA ALA A 143 15.55 12.44 -17.54
C ALA A 143 14.89 13.81 -17.50
N GLU A 144 13.69 13.94 -18.08
CA GLU A 144 12.96 15.21 -18.04
C GLU A 144 12.48 15.55 -16.62
N PHE A 145 12.04 14.54 -15.85
CA PHE A 145 11.65 14.75 -14.45
C PHE A 145 12.83 15.28 -13.61
N ILE A 146 14.00 14.66 -13.72
CA ILE A 146 15.23 15.11 -13.05
C ILE A 146 15.56 16.56 -13.45
N LYS A 147 15.52 16.88 -14.74
CA LYS A 147 15.77 18.23 -15.24
C LYS A 147 14.80 19.26 -14.65
N GLN A 148 13.51 18.92 -14.56
CA GLN A 148 12.51 19.79 -13.92
C GLN A 148 12.84 20.03 -12.44
N LEU A 149 13.19 18.96 -11.69
CA LEU A 149 13.57 19.06 -10.29
C LEU A 149 14.81 19.92 -10.06
N GLN A 150 15.83 19.85 -10.93
CA GLN A 150 17.05 20.64 -10.83
C GLN A 150 16.82 22.15 -10.99
N THR A 151 15.72 22.54 -11.61
CA THR A 151 15.35 23.97 -11.79
C THR A 151 14.52 24.53 -10.64
N MET A 152 14.17 23.70 -9.66
CA MET A 152 13.27 24.06 -8.56
C MET A 152 14.05 24.29 -7.26
N GLU A 153 13.62 25.27 -6.47
CA GLU A 153 14.15 25.48 -5.12
C GLU A 153 13.64 24.44 -4.12
N SER A 154 12.40 23.97 -4.29
CA SER A 154 11.78 22.93 -3.45
C SER A 154 10.67 22.20 -4.18
N LEU A 155 10.47 20.92 -3.86
CA LEU A 155 9.33 20.13 -4.33
C LEU A 155 8.29 20.06 -3.21
N ASN A 156 7.03 20.38 -3.53
CA ASN A 156 5.89 20.29 -2.62
C ASN A 156 4.61 19.85 -3.38
N GLU A 157 3.52 19.66 -2.67
CA GLU A 157 2.25 19.17 -3.27
C GLU A 157 1.70 20.14 -4.32
N GLU A 158 1.88 21.46 -4.14
CA GLU A 158 1.34 22.49 -5.05
C GLU A 158 2.04 22.47 -6.40
N ASN A 159 3.37 22.24 -6.42
CA ASN A 159 4.16 22.30 -7.64
C ASN A 159 4.37 20.94 -8.30
N LEU A 160 4.19 19.82 -7.57
CA LEU A 160 4.35 18.46 -8.12
C LEU A 160 3.44 18.23 -9.34
N GLY A 161 2.18 18.65 -9.27
CA GLY A 161 1.24 18.55 -10.39
C GLY A 161 1.72 19.30 -11.64
N SER A 162 2.38 20.43 -11.47
CA SER A 162 2.96 21.21 -12.57
C SER A 162 4.17 20.50 -13.17
N VAL A 163 5.05 19.93 -12.35
CA VAL A 163 6.20 19.13 -12.80
C VAL A 163 5.74 17.98 -13.67
N VAL A 164 4.76 17.18 -13.18
CA VAL A 164 4.20 16.05 -13.93
C VAL A 164 3.63 16.51 -15.28
N LYS A 165 2.86 17.61 -15.30
CA LYS A 165 2.29 18.15 -16.54
C LYS A 165 3.37 18.63 -17.52
N ASN A 166 4.44 19.24 -17.01
CA ASN A 166 5.57 19.67 -17.84
C ASN A 166 6.30 18.46 -18.44
N VAL A 167 6.54 17.41 -17.67
CA VAL A 167 7.13 16.15 -18.15
C VAL A 167 6.25 15.52 -19.22
N GLN A 168 4.94 15.44 -19.01
CA GLN A 168 3.99 14.94 -20.01
C GLN A 168 4.07 15.72 -21.33
N THR A 169 4.15 17.05 -21.22
CA THR A 169 4.19 17.93 -22.39
C THR A 169 5.51 17.78 -23.14
N ALA A 170 6.62 17.73 -22.42
CA ALA A 170 7.96 17.64 -23.01
C ALA A 170 8.23 16.27 -23.66
N THR A 171 7.76 15.19 -23.04
CA THR A 171 8.00 13.82 -23.54
C THR A 171 6.90 13.32 -24.47
N ASN A 172 5.71 13.94 -24.44
CA ASN A 172 4.49 13.45 -25.06
C ASN A 172 4.04 12.05 -24.59
N ILE A 173 4.52 11.60 -23.43
CA ILE A 173 4.19 10.31 -22.81
C ILE A 173 3.07 10.55 -21.79
N LYS A 174 2.03 9.70 -21.82
CA LYS A 174 0.84 9.84 -20.97
C LYS A 174 0.40 8.49 -20.40
N GLY A 175 -0.47 8.56 -19.38
CA GLY A 175 -1.12 7.38 -18.82
C GLY A 175 -0.15 6.42 -18.13
N LYS A 176 -0.34 5.11 -18.36
CA LYS A 176 0.39 4.02 -17.71
C LYS A 176 1.93 4.13 -17.83
N ASN A 177 2.43 4.73 -18.91
CA ASN A 177 3.87 4.85 -19.17
C ASN A 177 4.50 6.08 -18.50
N LEU A 178 3.73 6.88 -17.79
CA LEU A 178 4.21 8.02 -17.02
C LEU A 178 4.29 7.72 -15.50
N TRP A 179 3.50 6.76 -15.00
CA TRP A 179 3.33 6.45 -13.56
C TRP A 179 3.90 5.10 -13.18
#